data_dff45af777f49952dea757323083b7cd
#
_entry.id   dff45af777f49952dea757323083b7cd
#
_cell.length_a   1.000
_cell.length_b   1.000
_cell.length_c   1.000
_cell.angle_alpha   90.00
_cell.angle_beta   90.00
_cell.angle_gamma   90.00
#
_symmetry.space_group_name_H-M   'P 1'
#
loop_
_entity.id
_entity.type
_entity.pdbx_description
1 polymer ?
#
loop_
_entity_poly.entity_id
_entity_poly.type
_entity_poly.pdbx_seq_one_letter_code
_entity_poly.pdbx_strand_id
1 'polypeptide(L)'
;PRHDADRAQPDDHAGELRVGVVTRLTLDVVPAFDVRQDVFDALPWESAYRHFDEIEDAGYSVSMFTNWANDTIDQVWVKSRVDAFTPRAELFGAVPADGPRHPAHAAGVPAGNCTPQLGVPGPWHERLPHFQLAFTPSVGDELQSEYFVPYADAVAAIRAVREIGELLTPVLLVSEIRAIAGDELWLSPCHGGDRVALHFTWQPRQAEVEAVLPVLEERLAPFGARPHWGKLFNAVGGDYPRLAEFRALAGKLDPAGKFRNPFLERHVLAG
;
A
#
# COMPACT_ATOMS: atom_id res chain seq x y z
N PRO A 1 -6.49 12.63 -13.75
CA PRO A 1 -7.74 13.06 -13.18
C PRO A 1 -8.16 12.02 -12.16
N ARG A 2 -7.99 12.36 -10.89
CA ARG A 2 -8.43 11.51 -9.79
C ARG A 2 -9.94 11.33 -9.97
N HIS A 3 -10.37 10.09 -10.18
CA HIS A 3 -11.78 9.80 -10.31
C HIS A 3 -12.47 10.12 -8.98
N ASP A 4 -13.43 11.02 -9.00
CA ASP A 4 -14.49 11.11 -8.00
C ASP A 4 -15.25 9.77 -8.00
N ALA A 5 -14.71 8.78 -7.30
CA ALA A 5 -15.44 7.57 -6.98
C ALA A 5 -16.35 7.92 -5.81
N ASP A 6 -17.62 7.92 -6.08
CA ASP A 6 -18.79 8.07 -5.25
C ASP A 6 -18.53 8.12 -3.73
N ARG A 7 -18.81 9.28 -3.15
CA ARG A 7 -18.82 9.51 -1.71
C ARG A 7 -19.91 8.62 -1.08
N ALA A 8 -19.47 7.57 -0.41
CA ALA A 8 -20.34 6.86 0.52
C ALA A 8 -20.91 7.84 1.57
N GLN A 9 -22.15 7.64 1.98
CA GLN A 9 -22.80 8.53 2.94
C GLN A 9 -22.19 8.39 4.34
N PRO A 10 -22.16 9.47 5.16
CA PRO A 10 -21.39 9.54 6.41
C PRO A 10 -21.78 8.55 7.52
N ASP A 11 -22.89 7.86 7.42
CA ASP A 11 -23.47 7.09 8.54
C ASP A 11 -23.04 5.60 8.59
N ASP A 12 -22.35 5.07 7.56
CA ASP A 12 -22.02 3.64 7.42
C ASP A 12 -20.56 3.28 7.78
N HIS A 13 -19.77 4.20 8.30
CA HIS A 13 -18.31 4.10 8.36
C HIS A 13 -17.71 3.38 9.58
N ALA A 14 -18.52 2.81 10.44
CA ALA A 14 -18.04 2.12 11.65
C ALA A 14 -17.55 0.68 11.42
N GLY A 15 -17.51 0.21 10.16
CA GLY A 15 -17.33 -1.21 9.84
C GLY A 15 -15.92 -1.78 9.91
N GLU A 16 -14.88 -0.97 9.98
CA GLU A 16 -13.52 -1.47 9.75
C GLU A 16 -12.87 -2.16 10.95
N LEU A 17 -13.27 -1.86 12.17
CA LEU A 17 -12.74 -2.53 13.35
C LEU A 17 -13.87 -3.03 14.25
N ARG A 18 -14.04 -4.30 14.22
CA ARG A 18 -14.74 -5.23 15.12
C ARG A 18 -15.67 -4.61 16.20
N VAL A 19 -16.72 -3.96 15.75
CA VAL A 19 -17.86 -3.63 16.63
C VAL A 19 -18.92 -4.73 16.56
N GLY A 20 -18.67 -5.80 15.81
CA GLY A 20 -19.56 -6.92 15.61
C GLY A 20 -19.17 -7.81 14.44
N VAL A 21 -20.05 -8.74 14.09
CA VAL A 21 -19.92 -9.61 12.91
C VAL A 21 -20.74 -9.00 11.77
N VAL A 22 -20.09 -8.71 10.64
CA VAL A 22 -20.77 -8.25 9.44
C VAL A 22 -21.60 -9.41 8.85
N THR A 23 -22.93 -9.26 8.85
CA THR A 23 -23.86 -10.28 8.32
C THR A 23 -24.45 -9.90 6.97
N ARG A 24 -24.36 -8.64 6.58
CA ARG A 24 -24.82 -8.13 5.28
C ARG A 24 -23.96 -6.96 4.86
N LEU A 25 -23.62 -6.93 3.56
CA LEU A 25 -22.88 -5.86 2.93
C LEU A 25 -23.64 -5.41 1.69
N THR A 26 -23.73 -4.09 1.48
CA THR A 26 -24.23 -3.50 0.24
C THR A 26 -23.06 -2.82 -0.43
N LEU A 27 -22.84 -3.12 -1.72
CA LEU A 27 -21.76 -2.55 -2.53
C LEU A 27 -22.35 -1.89 -3.76
N ASP A 28 -21.81 -0.72 -4.10
CA ASP A 28 -22.05 -0.11 -5.38
C ASP A 28 -21.34 -0.90 -6.48
N VAL A 29 -21.89 -0.93 -7.66
CA VAL A 29 -21.33 -1.60 -8.82
C VAL A 29 -21.09 -0.60 -9.94
N VAL A 30 -20.00 -0.80 -10.66
CA VAL A 30 -19.65 0.01 -11.85
C VAL A 30 -19.61 -0.90 -13.08
N PRO A 31 -19.76 -0.33 -14.30
CA PRO A 31 -19.55 -1.10 -15.52
C PRO A 31 -18.18 -1.77 -15.54
N ALA A 32 -18.15 -3.02 -15.99
CA ALA A 32 -16.90 -3.75 -16.15
C ALA A 32 -15.98 -3.03 -17.16
N PHE A 33 -14.68 -3.09 -16.91
CA PHE A 33 -13.67 -2.50 -17.78
C PHE A 33 -12.43 -3.41 -17.88
N ASP A 34 -11.68 -3.23 -18.94
CA ASP A 34 -10.44 -3.95 -19.15
C ASP A 34 -9.24 -3.09 -18.73
N VAL A 35 -8.23 -3.78 -18.19
CA VAL A 35 -6.97 -3.19 -17.74
C VAL A 35 -5.82 -3.90 -18.44
N ARG A 36 -4.76 -3.16 -18.73
CA ARG A 36 -3.45 -3.67 -19.11
C ARG A 36 -2.40 -3.26 -18.09
N GLN A 37 -1.33 -4.04 -17.98
CA GLN A 37 -0.20 -3.73 -17.09
C GLN A 37 1.08 -3.64 -17.91
N ASP A 38 1.75 -2.51 -17.80
CA ASP A 38 3.08 -2.25 -18.35
C ASP A 38 4.08 -2.12 -17.21
N VAL A 39 5.27 -2.69 -17.38
CA VAL A 39 6.34 -2.66 -16.39
C VAL A 39 7.51 -1.90 -16.95
N PHE A 40 8.10 -1.04 -16.13
CA PHE A 40 9.30 -0.28 -16.44
C PHE A 40 10.37 -0.60 -15.39
N ASP A 41 11.60 -0.83 -15.84
CA ASP A 41 12.75 -1.15 -14.99
C ASP A 41 13.62 0.08 -14.75
N ALA A 42 14.28 0.14 -13.60
CA ALA A 42 15.37 1.05 -13.26
C ALA A 42 15.00 2.54 -13.31
N LEU A 43 13.92 2.95 -12.61
CA LEU A 43 13.57 4.37 -12.48
C LEU A 43 14.62 5.10 -11.61
N PRO A 44 15.31 6.13 -12.12
CA PRO A 44 16.27 6.90 -11.31
C PRO A 44 15.57 7.61 -10.13
N TRP A 45 16.15 7.55 -8.94
CA TRP A 45 15.58 8.19 -7.75
C TRP A 45 15.31 9.67 -7.91
N GLU A 46 16.21 10.41 -8.55
CA GLU A 46 16.01 11.85 -8.78
C GLU A 46 14.85 12.13 -9.74
N SER A 47 14.61 11.25 -10.70
CA SER A 47 13.41 11.32 -11.54
C SER A 47 12.15 11.02 -10.75
N ALA A 48 12.17 10.00 -9.90
CA ALA A 48 11.05 9.67 -9.00
C ALA A 48 10.69 10.85 -8.08
N TYR A 49 11.68 11.51 -7.51
CA TYR A 49 11.45 12.67 -6.64
C TYR A 49 10.90 13.88 -7.38
N ARG A 50 11.41 14.13 -8.58
CA ARG A 50 11.03 15.31 -9.37
C ARG A 50 9.67 15.17 -10.04
N HIS A 51 9.34 13.97 -10.46
CA HIS A 51 8.16 13.64 -11.26
C HIS A 51 7.20 12.71 -10.54
N PHE A 52 7.16 12.78 -9.19
CA PHE A 52 6.37 11.86 -8.38
C PHE A 52 4.89 11.86 -8.79
N ASP A 53 4.31 13.05 -8.93
CA ASP A 53 2.91 13.22 -9.32
C ASP A 53 2.62 12.66 -10.71
N GLU A 54 3.49 12.95 -11.69
CA GLU A 54 3.31 12.48 -13.07
C GLU A 54 3.51 10.96 -13.18
N ILE A 55 4.34 10.36 -12.31
CA ILE A 55 4.52 8.91 -12.25
C ILE A 55 3.29 8.26 -11.65
N GLU A 56 2.77 8.75 -10.52
CA GLU A 56 1.56 8.23 -9.89
C GLU A 56 0.30 8.44 -10.77
N ASP A 57 0.26 9.50 -11.59
CA ASP A 57 -0.79 9.74 -12.58
C ASP A 57 -0.58 8.99 -13.92
N ALA A 58 0.49 8.18 -14.04
CA ALA A 58 0.78 7.48 -15.28
C ALA A 58 -0.24 6.39 -15.64
N GLY A 59 -1.03 5.91 -14.69
CA GLY A 59 -2.04 4.86 -14.89
C GLY A 59 -3.21 4.94 -13.92
N TYR A 60 -4.10 3.99 -14.02
CA TYR A 60 -5.21 3.80 -13.09
C TYR A 60 -4.73 3.36 -11.71
N SER A 61 -3.65 2.55 -11.68
CA SER A 61 -2.96 2.13 -10.47
C SER A 61 -1.47 2.01 -10.77
N VAL A 62 -0.64 2.63 -9.95
CA VAL A 62 0.81 2.63 -10.10
C VAL A 62 1.44 2.08 -8.83
N SER A 63 2.48 1.26 -8.99
CA SER A 63 3.28 0.72 -7.90
C SER A 63 4.76 0.81 -8.26
N MET A 64 5.55 1.40 -7.38
CA MET A 64 7.01 1.44 -7.50
C MET A 64 7.62 0.43 -6.52
N PHE A 65 8.44 -0.50 -7.02
CA PHE A 65 9.09 -1.54 -6.22
C PHE A 65 10.58 -1.27 -6.05
N THR A 66 11.08 -1.39 -4.82
CA THR A 66 12.46 -1.07 -4.46
C THR A 66 12.97 -1.90 -3.28
N ASN A 67 14.28 -2.03 -3.18
CA ASN A 67 14.96 -2.54 -1.98
C ASN A 67 15.58 -1.41 -1.13
N TRP A 68 15.39 -0.15 -1.49
CA TRP A 68 15.89 1.07 -0.87
C TRP A 68 17.40 1.32 -0.97
N ALA A 69 18.23 0.31 -1.23
CA ALA A 69 19.69 0.42 -1.29
C ALA A 69 20.24 0.59 -2.72
N ASN A 70 19.47 0.20 -3.74
CA ASN A 70 19.89 0.34 -5.13
C ASN A 70 19.94 1.82 -5.58
N ASP A 71 20.72 2.09 -6.62
CA ASP A 71 20.82 3.43 -7.24
C ASP A 71 19.55 3.87 -7.98
N THR A 72 18.64 2.94 -8.22
CA THR A 72 17.33 3.16 -8.87
C THR A 72 16.23 2.48 -8.08
N ILE A 73 14.99 2.91 -8.30
CA ILE A 73 13.80 2.10 -8.03
C ILE A 73 13.80 0.95 -9.03
N ASP A 74 13.65 -0.27 -8.54
CA ASP A 74 13.86 -1.48 -9.34
C ASP A 74 12.84 -1.58 -10.48
N GLN A 75 11.55 -1.36 -10.17
CA GLN A 75 10.45 -1.51 -11.12
C GLN A 75 9.35 -0.48 -10.86
N VAL A 76 8.66 -0.07 -11.93
CA VAL A 76 7.40 0.65 -11.87
C VAL A 76 6.35 -0.13 -12.65
N TRP A 77 5.27 -0.53 -11.98
CA TRP A 77 4.15 -1.21 -12.58
C TRP A 77 3.02 -0.22 -12.83
N VAL A 78 2.70 0.01 -14.08
CA VAL A 78 1.64 0.92 -14.49
C VAL A 78 0.46 0.12 -15.02
N LYS A 79 -0.65 0.14 -14.30
CA LYS A 79 -1.91 -0.49 -14.69
C LYS A 79 -2.84 0.56 -15.24
N SER A 80 -3.19 0.45 -16.51
CA SER A 80 -4.01 1.42 -17.22
C SER A 80 -5.31 0.79 -17.69
N ARG A 81 -6.41 1.55 -17.61
CA ARG A 81 -7.62 1.17 -18.34
C ARG A 81 -7.33 1.20 -19.83
N VAL A 82 -7.79 0.19 -20.54
CA VAL A 82 -7.53 0.05 -21.98
C VAL A 82 -8.13 1.22 -22.78
N ASP A 83 -9.28 1.73 -22.36
CA ASP A 83 -9.97 2.86 -22.98
C ASP A 83 -9.32 4.23 -22.70
N ALA A 84 -8.38 4.31 -21.74
CA ALA A 84 -7.66 5.53 -21.36
C ALA A 84 -6.12 5.38 -21.47
N PHE A 85 -5.65 4.30 -22.10
CA PHE A 85 -4.22 4.01 -22.20
C PHE A 85 -3.49 4.95 -23.15
N THR A 86 -2.36 5.47 -22.70
CA THR A 86 -1.42 6.25 -23.53
C THR A 86 -0.08 5.50 -23.61
N PRO A 87 0.38 5.09 -24.81
CA PRO A 87 1.67 4.42 -24.97
C PRO A 87 2.83 5.31 -24.51
N ARG A 88 3.81 4.70 -23.81
CA ARG A 88 5.04 5.35 -23.38
C ARG A 88 6.24 4.52 -23.84
N ALA A 89 7.22 5.16 -24.45
CA ALA A 89 8.49 4.54 -24.83
C ALA A 89 9.43 4.41 -23.62
N GLU A 90 9.25 5.27 -22.62
CA GLU A 90 9.96 5.28 -21.34
C GLU A 90 9.08 5.93 -20.27
N LEU A 91 9.47 5.82 -19.01
CA LEU A 91 8.82 6.48 -17.88
C LEU A 91 9.88 7.24 -17.06
N PHE A 92 10.13 8.52 -17.42
CA PHE A 92 11.10 9.40 -16.73
C PHE A 92 12.49 8.78 -16.54
N GLY A 93 12.98 8.07 -17.56
CA GLY A 93 14.27 7.39 -17.58
C GLY A 93 14.20 5.90 -17.24
N ALA A 94 13.06 5.40 -16.72
CA ALA A 94 12.83 3.97 -16.61
C ALA A 94 12.48 3.37 -17.97
N VAL A 95 13.03 2.20 -18.29
CA VAL A 95 12.88 1.54 -19.58
C VAL A 95 11.83 0.41 -19.51
N PRO A 96 11.06 0.16 -20.58
CA PRO A 96 10.13 -0.94 -20.61
C PRO A 96 10.83 -2.27 -20.33
N ALA A 97 10.24 -3.10 -19.47
CA ALA A 97 10.74 -4.44 -19.18
C ALA A 97 10.68 -5.33 -20.43
N ASP A 98 11.72 -6.12 -20.66
CA ASP A 98 11.85 -7.05 -21.78
C ASP A 98 11.14 -8.41 -21.54
N GLY A 99 10.56 -8.61 -20.36
CA GLY A 99 9.83 -9.82 -19.96
C GLY A 99 9.05 -9.60 -18.67
N PRO A 100 8.24 -10.58 -18.24
CA PRO A 100 7.50 -10.49 -17.00
C PRO A 100 8.41 -10.35 -15.78
N ARG A 101 7.98 -9.53 -14.80
CA ARG A 101 8.69 -9.28 -13.54
C ARG A 101 7.85 -9.75 -12.35
N HIS A 102 8.52 -10.26 -11.32
CA HIS A 102 7.98 -10.39 -9.98
C HIS A 102 8.35 -9.13 -9.17
N PRO A 103 7.52 -8.63 -8.22
CA PRO A 103 7.92 -7.50 -7.36
C PRO A 103 9.28 -7.73 -6.68
N ALA A 104 9.52 -8.93 -6.15
CA ALA A 104 10.80 -9.35 -5.58
C ALA A 104 11.75 -9.97 -6.62
N HIS A 105 11.78 -9.46 -7.84
CA HIS A 105 12.65 -9.97 -8.93
C HIS A 105 14.14 -9.90 -8.55
N ALA A 106 14.56 -8.86 -7.87
CA ALA A 106 15.92 -8.71 -7.37
C ALA A 106 16.34 -9.84 -6.40
N ALA A 107 15.39 -10.47 -5.72
CA ALA A 107 15.59 -11.66 -4.89
C ALA A 107 15.52 -12.97 -5.69
N GLY A 108 15.43 -12.92 -7.02
CA GLY A 108 15.40 -14.09 -7.89
C GLY A 108 14.04 -14.82 -7.97
N VAL A 109 12.97 -14.21 -7.50
CA VAL A 109 11.63 -14.83 -7.52
C VAL A 109 11.05 -14.76 -8.94
N PRO A 110 10.60 -15.90 -9.51
CA PRO A 110 10.04 -15.93 -10.87
C PRO A 110 8.63 -15.34 -10.92
N ALA A 111 8.27 -14.73 -12.04
CA ALA A 111 6.99 -14.02 -12.24
C ALA A 111 5.78 -14.93 -12.54
N GLY A 112 5.90 -16.25 -12.40
CA GLY A 112 4.86 -17.19 -12.82
C GLY A 112 3.52 -17.08 -12.08
N ASN A 113 3.50 -16.51 -10.88
CA ASN A 113 2.30 -16.26 -10.08
C ASN A 113 1.73 -14.84 -10.26
N CYS A 114 2.43 -13.97 -10.99
CA CYS A 114 1.96 -12.61 -11.25
C CYS A 114 0.83 -12.57 -12.27
N THR A 115 -0.01 -11.54 -12.19
CA THR A 115 -1.01 -11.26 -13.23
C THR A 115 -0.32 -10.87 -14.55
N PRO A 116 -0.96 -11.11 -15.72
CA PRO A 116 -0.35 -10.84 -17.01
C PRO A 116 0.14 -9.40 -17.17
N GLN A 117 1.34 -9.26 -17.71
CA GLN A 117 2.08 -8.02 -17.94
C GLN A 117 2.29 -7.76 -19.43
N LEU A 118 3.26 -6.90 -19.77
CA LEU A 118 3.66 -6.56 -21.14
C LEU A 118 2.48 -6.04 -21.98
N GLY A 119 1.59 -5.28 -21.34
CA GLY A 119 0.48 -4.65 -22.01
C GLY A 119 -0.67 -5.56 -22.45
N VAL A 120 -0.71 -6.81 -21.98
CA VAL A 120 -1.77 -7.77 -22.34
C VAL A 120 -3.09 -7.36 -21.68
N PRO A 121 -4.12 -6.94 -22.45
CA PRO A 121 -5.41 -6.55 -21.90
C PRO A 121 -6.16 -7.71 -21.25
N GLY A 122 -7.04 -7.40 -20.30
CA GLY A 122 -7.97 -8.36 -19.71
C GLY A 122 -8.85 -7.72 -18.65
N PRO A 123 -9.81 -8.50 -18.10
CA PRO A 123 -10.75 -8.01 -17.11
C PRO A 123 -10.04 -7.40 -15.90
N TRP A 124 -10.56 -6.31 -15.36
CA TRP A 124 -9.96 -5.57 -14.23
C TRP A 124 -9.59 -6.50 -13.05
N HIS A 125 -10.43 -7.46 -12.69
CA HIS A 125 -10.20 -8.36 -11.56
C HIS A 125 -9.08 -9.38 -11.77
N GLU A 126 -8.62 -9.57 -13.02
CA GLU A 126 -7.46 -10.41 -13.39
C GLU A 126 -6.20 -9.58 -13.68
N ARG A 127 -6.28 -8.25 -13.59
CA ARG A 127 -5.16 -7.35 -13.93
C ARG A 127 -4.79 -6.39 -12.79
N LEU A 128 -5.77 -5.89 -12.02
CA LEU A 128 -5.48 -5.00 -10.90
C LEU A 128 -4.73 -5.69 -9.75
N PRO A 129 -5.02 -6.94 -9.35
CA PRO A 129 -4.17 -7.64 -8.39
C PRO A 129 -2.76 -7.84 -8.94
N HIS A 130 -1.74 -7.89 -8.08
CA HIS A 130 -0.37 -8.23 -8.50
C HIS A 130 -0.23 -9.71 -8.80
N PHE A 131 -0.97 -10.54 -8.08
CA PHE A 131 -0.88 -12.00 -8.16
C PHE A 131 -2.19 -12.62 -8.62
N GLN A 132 -2.07 -13.72 -9.36
CA GLN A 132 -3.20 -14.50 -9.82
C GLN A 132 -3.87 -15.20 -8.64
N LEU A 133 -5.20 -15.19 -8.58
CA LEU A 133 -5.98 -15.76 -7.47
C LEU A 133 -5.71 -17.28 -7.25
N ALA A 134 -5.30 -17.99 -8.30
CA ALA A 134 -5.02 -19.45 -8.25
C ALA A 134 -3.67 -19.79 -7.61
N PHE A 135 -2.84 -18.80 -7.28
CA PHE A 135 -1.49 -18.98 -6.75
C PHE A 135 -1.37 -18.37 -5.35
N THR A 136 -0.37 -18.86 -4.59
CA THR A 136 0.04 -18.20 -3.36
C THR A 136 0.57 -16.81 -3.69
N PRO A 137 0.05 -15.74 -3.06
CA PRO A 137 0.56 -14.39 -3.25
C PRO A 137 2.02 -14.30 -2.82
N SER A 138 2.79 -13.47 -3.52
CA SER A 138 4.19 -13.18 -3.20
C SER A 138 5.03 -14.45 -3.01
N VAL A 139 5.68 -14.64 -1.86
CA VAL A 139 6.51 -15.82 -1.52
C VAL A 139 5.75 -16.80 -0.61
N GLY A 140 4.80 -16.31 0.17
CA GLY A 140 3.85 -17.11 0.98
C GLY A 140 4.12 -17.13 2.48
N ASP A 141 5.38 -17.03 2.91
CA ASP A 141 5.77 -17.06 4.34
C ASP A 141 6.32 -15.72 4.84
N GLU A 142 6.18 -14.65 4.05
CA GLU A 142 6.68 -13.34 4.38
C GLU A 142 5.93 -12.66 5.51
N LEU A 143 6.65 -11.81 6.26
CA LEU A 143 6.06 -10.83 7.17
C LEU A 143 5.82 -9.52 6.41
N GLN A 144 4.93 -8.68 6.90
CA GLN A 144 4.59 -7.42 6.24
C GLN A 144 4.44 -6.27 7.23
N SER A 145 4.86 -5.08 6.80
CA SER A 145 4.55 -3.79 7.41
C SER A 145 4.09 -2.81 6.34
N GLU A 146 3.28 -1.82 6.71
CA GLU A 146 2.87 -0.77 5.79
C GLU A 146 2.54 0.50 6.57
N TYR A 147 3.01 1.64 6.07
CA TYR A 147 2.81 2.94 6.69
C TYR A 147 2.28 3.94 5.67
N PHE A 148 1.31 4.74 6.10
CA PHE A 148 0.62 5.71 5.26
C PHE A 148 1.00 7.12 5.67
N VAL A 149 1.68 7.85 4.78
CA VAL A 149 2.06 9.25 4.99
C VAL A 149 1.17 10.18 4.15
N PRO A 150 0.94 11.45 4.55
CA PRO A 150 0.23 12.39 3.69
C PRO A 150 0.86 12.48 2.31
N TYR A 151 0.05 12.55 1.26
CA TYR A 151 0.55 12.62 -0.11
C TYR A 151 1.52 13.80 -0.32
N ALA A 152 1.24 14.94 0.31
CA ALA A 152 2.10 16.12 0.22
C ALA A 152 3.51 15.91 0.79
N ASP A 153 3.69 14.95 1.70
CA ASP A 153 4.96 14.63 2.35
C ASP A 153 5.65 13.41 1.71
N ALA A 154 5.08 12.82 0.65
CA ALA A 154 5.52 11.57 0.05
C ALA A 154 7.01 11.54 -0.27
N VAL A 155 7.49 12.51 -1.05
CA VAL A 155 8.90 12.58 -1.48
C VAL A 155 9.85 12.73 -0.29
N ALA A 156 9.48 13.52 0.72
CA ALA A 156 10.30 13.71 1.92
C ALA A 156 10.37 12.41 2.76
N ALA A 157 9.24 11.72 2.92
CA ALA A 157 9.18 10.44 3.62
C ALA A 157 9.97 9.34 2.89
N ILE A 158 9.84 9.26 1.54
CA ILE A 158 10.61 8.32 0.72
C ILE A 158 12.12 8.56 0.88
N ARG A 159 12.57 9.81 0.86
CA ARG A 159 13.98 10.16 1.10
C ARG A 159 14.44 9.71 2.49
N ALA A 160 13.63 9.97 3.54
CA ALA A 160 13.95 9.59 4.90
C ALA A 160 14.08 8.06 5.08
N VAL A 161 13.23 7.27 4.42
CA VAL A 161 13.35 5.80 4.42
C VAL A 161 14.59 5.35 3.65
N ARG A 162 14.88 5.97 2.50
CA ARG A 162 16.06 5.62 1.69
C ARG A 162 17.36 5.84 2.46
N GLU A 163 17.45 6.84 3.35
CA GLU A 163 18.63 7.06 4.20
C GLU A 163 18.98 5.87 5.10
N ILE A 164 18.00 5.03 5.43
CA ILE A 164 18.18 3.82 6.22
C ILE A 164 18.10 2.52 5.38
N GLY A 165 18.12 2.63 4.05
CA GLY A 165 17.94 1.51 3.13
C GLY A 165 18.88 0.33 3.39
N GLU A 166 20.16 0.60 3.69
CA GLU A 166 21.15 -0.43 4.03
C GLU A 166 20.79 -1.21 5.31
N LEU A 167 20.08 -0.58 6.25
CA LEU A 167 19.61 -1.24 7.47
C LEU A 167 18.42 -2.17 7.17
N LEU A 168 17.57 -1.79 6.22
CA LEU A 168 16.36 -2.55 5.85
C LEU A 168 16.69 -3.77 4.98
N THR A 169 17.62 -3.61 4.03
CA THR A 169 17.94 -4.61 3.00
C THR A 169 18.22 -6.03 3.53
N PRO A 170 18.95 -6.24 4.65
CA PRO A 170 19.25 -7.60 5.14
C PRO A 170 18.02 -8.44 5.50
N VAL A 171 16.88 -7.82 5.78
CA VAL A 171 15.64 -8.49 6.19
C VAL A 171 14.49 -8.24 5.20
N LEU A 172 14.69 -7.38 4.22
CA LEU A 172 13.69 -7.01 3.23
C LEU A 172 13.70 -8.01 2.05
N LEU A 173 12.52 -8.36 1.56
CA LEU A 173 12.34 -9.01 0.26
C LEU A 173 12.09 -7.97 -0.83
N VAL A 174 11.16 -7.06 -0.58
CA VAL A 174 10.81 -5.96 -1.49
C VAL A 174 9.98 -4.93 -0.73
N SER A 175 10.06 -3.69 -1.15
CA SER A 175 9.15 -2.61 -0.72
C SER A 175 8.34 -2.11 -1.91
N GLU A 176 7.14 -1.62 -1.62
CA GLU A 176 6.24 -1.03 -2.61
C GLU A 176 5.83 0.37 -2.17
N ILE A 177 5.88 1.33 -3.09
CA ILE A 177 5.39 2.70 -2.92
C ILE A 177 4.21 2.87 -3.84
N ARG A 178 3.08 3.40 -3.32
CA ARG A 178 1.86 3.64 -4.09
C ARG A 178 1.00 4.74 -3.52
N ALA A 179 0.37 5.53 -4.37
CA ALA A 179 -0.64 6.51 -3.96
C ALA A 179 -1.98 5.83 -3.66
N ILE A 180 -2.66 6.28 -2.62
CA ILE A 180 -3.96 5.79 -2.18
C ILE A 180 -4.87 6.97 -1.95
N ALA A 181 -6.08 6.91 -2.53
CA ALA A 181 -7.10 7.93 -2.33
C ALA A 181 -7.53 8.01 -0.86
N GLY A 182 -7.79 9.22 -0.41
CA GLY A 182 -8.35 9.47 0.91
C GLY A 182 -9.78 8.96 1.03
N ASP A 183 -10.19 8.69 2.25
CA ASP A 183 -11.53 8.26 2.61
C ASP A 183 -12.04 8.96 3.88
N GLU A 184 -13.29 8.66 4.28
CA GLU A 184 -13.93 9.20 5.48
C GLU A 184 -14.14 8.11 6.56
N LEU A 185 -13.53 6.93 6.41
CA LEU A 185 -13.66 5.83 7.36
C LEU A 185 -12.91 6.16 8.66
N TRP A 186 -13.54 5.97 9.80
CA TRP A 186 -13.10 6.52 11.08
C TRP A 186 -11.69 6.10 11.52
N LEU A 187 -11.32 4.86 11.26
CA LEU A 187 -10.01 4.32 11.62
C LEU A 187 -9.16 3.94 10.41
N SER A 188 -9.55 4.39 9.23
CA SER A 188 -8.72 4.21 8.04
C SER A 188 -7.40 4.97 8.18
N PRO A 189 -6.28 4.35 7.81
CA PRO A 189 -5.02 5.07 7.66
C PRO A 189 -5.10 6.22 6.65
N CYS A 190 -6.06 6.15 5.71
CA CYS A 190 -6.27 7.17 4.66
C CYS A 190 -7.38 8.18 5.01
N HIS A 191 -7.94 8.15 6.24
CA HIS A 191 -8.95 9.10 6.66
C HIS A 191 -8.48 10.55 6.52
N GLY A 192 -9.31 11.35 5.85
CA GLY A 192 -9.15 12.81 5.75
C GLY A 192 -8.19 13.29 4.66
N GLY A 193 -7.75 12.44 3.72
CA GLY A 193 -6.97 12.87 2.57
C GLY A 193 -6.10 11.79 1.94
N ASP A 194 -5.66 12.06 0.73
CA ASP A 194 -4.80 11.17 -0.04
C ASP A 194 -3.49 10.88 0.70
N ARG A 195 -3.04 9.63 0.58
CA ARG A 195 -1.83 9.12 1.23
C ARG A 195 -0.91 8.46 0.22
N VAL A 196 0.34 8.30 0.63
CA VAL A 196 1.26 7.36 0.00
C VAL A 196 1.53 6.24 0.99
N ALA A 197 1.32 5.01 0.55
CA ALA A 197 1.67 3.81 1.29
C ALA A 197 3.11 3.41 0.99
N LEU A 198 3.87 3.19 2.05
CA LEU A 198 5.19 2.58 2.04
C LEU A 198 5.04 1.18 2.61
N HIS A 199 4.96 0.19 1.73
CA HIS A 199 4.77 -1.22 2.07
C HIS A 199 6.11 -1.93 2.09
N PHE A 200 6.28 -2.83 3.05
CA PHE A 200 7.47 -3.64 3.22
C PHE A 200 7.07 -5.11 3.31
N THR A 201 7.61 -5.92 2.43
CA THR A 201 7.54 -7.38 2.49
C THR A 201 8.88 -7.89 3.03
N TRP A 202 8.85 -8.49 4.20
CA TRP A 202 10.03 -8.93 4.93
C TRP A 202 10.26 -10.43 4.78
N GLN A 203 11.50 -10.86 4.92
CA GLN A 203 11.84 -12.26 5.14
C GLN A 203 11.17 -12.78 6.43
N PRO A 204 10.91 -14.09 6.58
CA PRO A 204 10.29 -14.67 7.78
C PRO A 204 11.28 -14.74 8.97
N ARG A 205 11.84 -13.59 9.34
CA ARG A 205 12.84 -13.38 10.39
C ARG A 205 12.28 -12.43 11.45
N GLN A 206 11.24 -12.89 12.18
CA GLN A 206 10.42 -12.10 13.08
C GLN A 206 11.22 -11.16 14.00
N ALA A 207 12.17 -11.72 14.76
CA ALA A 207 12.92 -10.94 15.76
C ALA A 207 13.77 -9.82 15.13
N GLU A 208 14.31 -10.06 13.94
CA GLU A 208 15.15 -9.09 13.23
C GLU A 208 14.29 -8.01 12.58
N VAL A 209 13.13 -8.37 12.05
CA VAL A 209 12.15 -7.41 11.55
C VAL A 209 11.66 -6.51 12.69
N GLU A 210 11.26 -7.08 13.84
CA GLU A 210 10.83 -6.32 15.02
C GLU A 210 11.92 -5.38 15.56
N ALA A 211 13.18 -5.70 15.38
CA ALA A 211 14.29 -4.82 15.77
C ALA A 211 14.45 -3.61 14.81
N VAL A 212 14.05 -3.73 13.57
CA VAL A 212 14.16 -2.67 12.55
C VAL A 212 12.95 -1.72 12.59
N LEU A 213 11.76 -2.22 12.94
CA LEU A 213 10.54 -1.41 12.92
C LEU A 213 10.63 -0.10 13.71
N PRO A 214 11.18 -0.06 14.94
CA PRO A 214 11.28 1.20 15.69
C PRO A 214 12.11 2.27 14.96
N VAL A 215 13.19 1.88 14.26
CA VAL A 215 14.02 2.81 13.50
C VAL A 215 13.28 3.35 12.29
N LEU A 216 12.55 2.48 11.57
CA LEU A 216 11.70 2.87 10.45
C LEU A 216 10.60 3.84 10.89
N GLU A 217 9.93 3.53 12.00
CA GLU A 217 8.86 4.36 12.56
C GLU A 217 9.38 5.72 13.04
N GLU A 218 10.58 5.79 13.64
CA GLU A 218 11.23 7.04 14.01
C GLU A 218 11.49 7.92 12.80
N ARG A 219 11.91 7.35 11.66
CA ARG A 219 12.09 8.08 10.41
C ARG A 219 10.79 8.59 9.81
N LEU A 220 9.69 7.88 10.02
CA LEU A 220 8.37 8.22 9.50
C LEU A 220 7.53 9.10 10.46
N ALA A 221 7.90 9.19 11.74
CA ALA A 221 7.19 9.95 12.75
C ALA A 221 7.01 11.45 12.41
N PRO A 222 8.00 12.17 11.82
CA PRO A 222 7.83 13.57 11.44
C PRO A 222 6.71 13.83 10.43
N PHE A 223 6.31 12.81 9.67
CA PHE A 223 5.25 12.88 8.66
C PHE A 223 3.88 12.41 9.19
N GLY A 224 3.77 12.09 10.48
CA GLY A 224 2.52 11.59 11.05
C GLY A 224 2.06 10.28 10.41
N ALA A 225 2.99 9.39 10.09
CA ALA A 225 2.69 8.12 9.45
C ALA A 225 1.73 7.27 10.29
N ARG A 226 0.75 6.66 9.63
CA ARG A 226 -0.21 5.73 10.25
C ARG A 226 0.10 4.31 9.80
N PRO A 227 0.22 3.32 10.71
CA PRO A 227 0.45 1.94 10.34
C PRO A 227 -0.81 1.27 9.79
N HIS A 228 -0.63 0.23 8.99
CA HIS A 228 -1.69 -0.68 8.58
C HIS A 228 -2.07 -1.60 9.76
N TRP A 229 -3.33 -1.54 10.23
CA TRP A 229 -3.81 -2.25 11.41
C TRP A 229 -3.63 -3.78 11.39
N GLY A 230 -3.59 -4.39 10.23
CA GLY A 230 -3.48 -5.83 10.06
C GLY A 230 -2.07 -6.33 9.75
N LYS A 231 -1.04 -5.47 9.88
CA LYS A 231 0.36 -5.81 9.60
C LYS A 231 1.24 -5.55 10.83
N LEU A 232 2.54 -5.84 10.73
CA LEU A 232 3.47 -5.60 11.83
C LEU A 232 3.77 -4.10 11.98
N PHE A 233 3.70 -3.62 13.19
CA PHE A 233 4.18 -2.30 13.62
C PHE A 233 4.55 -2.34 15.11
N ASN A 234 5.42 -1.42 15.54
CA ASN A 234 5.82 -1.30 16.92
C ASN A 234 4.92 -0.33 17.69
N ALA A 235 4.57 0.81 17.09
CA ALA A 235 3.73 1.82 17.71
C ALA A 235 2.68 2.36 16.73
N VAL A 236 1.50 2.69 17.25
CA VAL A 236 0.49 3.43 16.50
C VAL A 236 0.96 4.87 16.38
N GLY A 237 1.32 5.27 15.16
CA GLY A 237 1.67 6.64 14.83
C GLY A 237 0.49 7.42 14.25
N GLY A 238 0.72 8.72 14.07
CA GLY A 238 -0.26 9.63 13.48
C GLY A 238 -1.48 9.92 14.35
N ASP A 239 -2.39 10.73 13.81
CA ASP A 239 -3.64 11.11 14.46
C ASP A 239 -4.83 10.41 13.79
N TYR A 240 -5.73 9.86 14.59
CA TYR A 240 -7.01 9.29 14.15
C TYR A 240 -8.15 10.14 14.73
N PRO A 241 -8.61 11.16 14.01
CA PRO A 241 -9.52 12.19 14.54
C PRO A 241 -10.85 11.63 15.09
N ARG A 242 -11.29 10.49 14.56
CA ARG A 242 -12.56 9.85 14.95
C ARG A 242 -12.41 8.70 15.95
N LEU A 243 -11.22 8.55 16.57
CA LEU A 243 -10.94 7.45 17.50
C LEU A 243 -11.85 7.50 18.75
N ALA A 244 -12.12 8.70 19.25
CA ALA A 244 -12.99 8.87 20.42
C ALA A 244 -14.43 8.43 20.14
N GLU A 245 -14.97 8.79 18.99
CA GLU A 245 -16.32 8.37 18.56
C GLU A 245 -16.37 6.87 18.30
N PHE A 246 -15.31 6.30 17.69
CA PHE A 246 -15.24 4.86 17.53
C PHE A 246 -15.25 4.12 18.88
N ARG A 247 -14.48 4.57 19.86
CA ARG A 247 -14.46 4.00 21.22
C ARG A 247 -15.84 4.05 21.88
N ALA A 248 -16.53 5.18 21.76
CA ALA A 248 -17.88 5.34 22.27
C ALA A 248 -18.87 4.37 21.61
N LEU A 249 -18.79 4.23 20.28
CA LEU A 249 -19.62 3.29 19.52
C LEU A 249 -19.34 1.84 19.91
N ALA A 250 -18.07 1.45 19.99
CA ALA A 250 -17.64 0.10 20.38
C ALA A 250 -18.17 -0.26 21.78
N GLY A 251 -18.07 0.66 22.75
CA GLY A 251 -18.62 0.46 24.10
C GLY A 251 -20.14 0.33 24.13
N LYS A 252 -20.84 1.04 23.24
CA LYS A 252 -22.31 0.95 23.13
C LYS A 252 -22.78 -0.38 22.50
N LEU A 253 -22.07 -0.85 21.47
CA LEU A 253 -22.45 -2.05 20.70
C LEU A 253 -21.97 -3.35 21.35
N ASP A 254 -20.86 -3.30 22.08
CA ASP A 254 -20.28 -4.43 22.81
C ASP A 254 -20.07 -4.11 24.30
N PRO A 255 -21.14 -3.87 25.08
CA PRO A 255 -21.00 -3.55 26.50
C PRO A 255 -20.42 -4.71 27.33
N ALA A 256 -20.49 -5.94 26.82
CA ALA A 256 -19.93 -7.12 27.47
C ALA A 256 -18.50 -7.45 27.06
N GLY A 257 -17.93 -6.70 26.13
CA GLY A 257 -16.53 -6.87 25.65
C GLY A 257 -16.27 -8.18 24.88
N LYS A 258 -17.29 -8.75 24.21
CA LYS A 258 -17.15 -10.01 23.46
C LYS A 258 -16.25 -9.93 22.22
N PHE A 259 -16.15 -8.74 21.63
CA PHE A 259 -15.34 -8.48 20.43
C PHE A 259 -13.98 -7.86 20.77
N ARG A 260 -13.61 -7.76 22.05
CA ARG A 260 -12.32 -7.27 22.50
C ARG A 260 -11.25 -8.34 22.41
N ASN A 261 -10.02 -7.91 22.20
CA ASN A 261 -8.82 -8.74 22.24
C ASN A 261 -7.60 -7.89 22.68
N PRO A 262 -6.45 -8.50 23.02
CA PRO A 262 -5.26 -7.76 23.48
C PRO A 262 -4.76 -6.69 22.51
N PHE A 263 -4.93 -6.90 21.21
CA PHE A 263 -4.54 -5.91 20.18
C PHE A 263 -5.44 -4.67 20.27
N LEU A 264 -6.76 -4.84 20.27
CA LEU A 264 -7.69 -3.73 20.37
C LEU A 264 -7.54 -2.98 21.71
N GLU A 265 -7.37 -3.70 22.82
CA GLU A 265 -7.15 -3.09 24.12
C GLU A 265 -5.88 -2.22 24.12
N ARG A 266 -4.78 -2.70 23.52
CA ARG A 266 -3.51 -1.99 23.48
C ARG A 266 -3.54 -0.78 22.57
N HIS A 267 -4.10 -0.90 21.37
CA HIS A 267 -3.87 0.06 20.30
C HIS A 267 -5.07 0.96 19.99
N VAL A 268 -6.27 0.53 20.34
CA VAL A 268 -7.52 1.23 19.98
C VAL A 268 -8.32 1.66 21.19
N LEU A 269 -8.53 0.77 22.17
CA LEU A 269 -9.45 1.00 23.27
C LEU A 269 -8.78 1.59 24.52
N ALA A 270 -7.46 1.42 24.67
CA ALA A 270 -6.69 2.09 25.72
C ALA A 270 -6.71 3.61 25.49
N GLY A 271 -7.22 4.37 26.49
CA GLY A 271 -7.30 5.83 26.44
C GLY A 271 -7.48 6.42 27.80
#